data_a9f8dc65c19c79b1d2539c4337cb5f07
#
_entry.id   a9f8dc65c19c79b1d2539c4337cb5f07
#
_cell.length_a   1.000
_cell.length_b   1.000
_cell.length_c   1.000
_cell.angle_alpha   90.00
_cell.angle_beta   90.00
_cell.angle_gamma   90.00
#
_symmetry.space_group_name_H-M   'P 1'
#
loop_
_entity.id
_entity.type
_entity.pdbx_description
1 polymer ?
#
loop_
_entity_poly.entity_id
_entity_poly.type
_entity_poly.pdbx_seq_one_letter_code
_entity_poly.pdbx_strand_id
1 'polypeptide(L)'
;VSDAEKSNYAVSTKGVFHSVKDLNGAASFYSAATPLSKQDHEKVWRLSQLDPLMKQIKENNPLIAAAYFNSWDSYNRIYPWFFTPDQYPAEMIIPDYNFYYLADGKNNPSRTVKWTDVYIDPAGNGWMASCIAPVYDGDFLEGVVGLDITVGSIIEKIQGLEIPWGGYAILVNNN
;
A
#
# COMPACT_ATOMS: atom_id res chain seq x y z
N VAL A 1 -10.45 -19.06 5.24
CA VAL A 1 -9.71 -18.43 6.34
C VAL A 1 -10.05 -19.19 7.62
N SER A 2 -9.04 -19.68 8.35
CA SER A 2 -9.22 -20.43 9.60
C SER A 2 -9.69 -19.52 10.74
N ASP A 3 -10.30 -20.10 11.77
CA ASP A 3 -10.70 -19.35 12.97
C ASP A 3 -9.47 -18.72 13.66
N ALA A 4 -8.31 -19.36 13.57
CA ALA A 4 -7.05 -18.84 14.09
C ALA A 4 -6.62 -17.55 13.37
N GLU A 5 -6.79 -17.48 12.05
CA GLU A 5 -6.51 -16.25 11.28
C GLU A 5 -7.52 -15.16 11.60
N LYS A 6 -8.81 -15.49 11.72
CA LYS A 6 -9.86 -14.54 12.14
C LYS A 6 -9.60 -13.97 13.53
N SER A 7 -9.06 -14.77 14.46
CA SER A 7 -8.71 -14.33 15.81
C SER A 7 -7.52 -13.36 15.87
N ASN A 8 -6.79 -13.17 14.77
CA ASN A 8 -5.70 -12.22 14.66
C ASN A 8 -6.17 -10.78 14.38
N TYR A 9 -7.46 -10.52 14.46
CA TYR A 9 -8.00 -9.18 14.22
C TYR A 9 -8.68 -8.63 15.47
N ALA A 10 -8.57 -7.32 15.65
CA ALA A 10 -9.21 -6.60 16.75
C ALA A 10 -9.75 -5.24 16.28
N VAL A 11 -10.68 -4.70 17.05
CA VAL A 11 -11.12 -3.31 16.91
C VAL A 11 -10.41 -2.47 17.97
N SER A 12 -9.71 -1.44 17.55
CA SER A 12 -9.08 -0.47 18.46
C SER A 12 -10.12 0.38 19.16
N THR A 13 -9.73 1.07 20.23
CA THR A 13 -10.57 2.04 20.95
C THR A 13 -11.06 3.21 20.08
N LYS A 14 -10.38 3.42 18.93
CA LYS A 14 -10.73 4.45 17.94
C LYS A 14 -11.58 3.93 16.78
N GLY A 15 -12.04 2.67 16.83
CA GLY A 15 -12.89 2.08 15.79
C GLY A 15 -12.15 1.53 14.56
N VAL A 16 -10.84 1.41 14.61
CA VAL A 16 -10.03 0.78 13.55
C VAL A 16 -10.09 -0.73 13.70
N PHE A 17 -10.48 -1.45 12.65
CA PHE A 17 -10.34 -2.91 12.59
C PHE A 17 -9.01 -3.27 11.94
N HIS A 18 -8.17 -4.01 12.64
CA HIS A 18 -6.78 -4.25 12.21
C HIS A 18 -6.26 -5.62 12.62
N SER A 19 -5.18 -6.07 11.96
CA SER A 19 -4.42 -7.25 12.38
C SER A 19 -3.54 -6.93 13.59
N VAL A 20 -3.49 -7.87 14.55
CA VAL A 20 -2.84 -7.65 15.87
C VAL A 20 -1.41 -8.15 15.88
N LYS A 21 -1.11 -9.22 15.14
CA LYS A 21 0.22 -9.88 15.16
C LYS A 21 0.69 -10.13 13.75
N ASP A 22 2.00 -10.11 13.59
CA ASP A 22 2.65 -10.65 12.40
C ASP A 22 2.56 -12.17 12.38
N LEU A 23 1.79 -12.70 11.44
CA LEU A 23 1.71 -14.11 11.13
C LEU A 23 2.48 -14.46 9.85
N ASN A 24 3.54 -13.69 9.55
CA ASN A 24 4.34 -13.80 8.33
C ASN A 24 3.55 -13.47 7.05
N GLY A 25 2.55 -12.61 7.19
CA GLY A 25 1.66 -12.11 6.14
C GLY A 25 1.64 -10.59 6.05
N ALA A 26 0.59 -10.04 5.45
CA ALA A 26 0.39 -8.62 5.35
C ALA A 26 -0.29 -8.03 6.60
N ALA A 27 -0.01 -6.76 6.89
CA ALA A 27 -0.79 -5.99 7.82
C ALA A 27 -2.16 -5.65 7.25
N SER A 28 -3.13 -5.44 8.11
CA SER A 28 -4.50 -5.06 7.76
C SER A 28 -4.94 -3.85 8.57
N PHE A 29 -5.56 -2.90 7.89
CA PHE A 29 -6.10 -1.68 8.48
C PHE A 29 -7.42 -1.34 7.81
N TYR A 30 -8.48 -1.25 8.59
CA TYR A 30 -9.75 -0.70 8.16
C TYR A 30 -10.02 0.57 8.93
N SER A 31 -10.03 1.69 8.24
CA SER A 31 -10.18 3.02 8.85
C SER A 31 -11.49 3.17 9.61
N ALA A 32 -11.45 3.90 10.71
CA ALA A 32 -12.63 4.33 11.45
C ALA A 32 -13.50 5.36 10.68
N ALA A 33 -12.97 5.96 9.58
CA ALA A 33 -13.77 6.75 8.66
C ALA A 33 -14.91 5.93 8.04
N THR A 34 -14.73 4.61 7.90
CA THR A 34 -15.82 3.67 7.58
C THR A 34 -16.38 3.09 8.87
N PRO A 35 -17.63 3.42 9.24
CA PRO A 35 -18.24 2.91 10.47
C PRO A 35 -18.18 1.39 10.56
N LEU A 36 -17.94 0.83 11.74
CA LEU A 36 -17.82 -0.62 11.98
C LEU A 36 -18.98 -1.43 11.38
N SER A 37 -20.20 -0.90 11.44
CA SER A 37 -21.39 -1.54 10.87
C SER A 37 -21.39 -1.62 9.33
N LYS A 38 -20.48 -0.89 8.67
CA LYS A 38 -20.31 -0.85 7.22
C LYS A 38 -19.00 -1.50 6.75
N GLN A 39 -18.12 -1.88 7.68
CA GLN A 39 -16.88 -2.58 7.36
C GLN A 39 -17.17 -4.02 6.94
N ASP A 40 -16.72 -4.41 5.75
CA ASP A 40 -16.86 -5.77 5.23
C ASP A 40 -15.70 -6.66 5.71
N HIS A 41 -15.89 -7.34 6.83
CA HIS A 41 -14.87 -8.24 7.38
C HIS A 41 -14.66 -9.49 6.52
N GLU A 42 -15.68 -9.94 5.77
CA GLU A 42 -15.52 -11.05 4.82
C GLU A 42 -14.56 -10.66 3.68
N LYS A 43 -14.63 -9.41 3.21
CA LYS A 43 -13.66 -8.86 2.27
C LYS A 43 -12.24 -8.92 2.83
N VAL A 44 -12.06 -8.49 4.09
CA VAL A 44 -10.75 -8.53 4.76
C VAL A 44 -10.15 -9.93 4.74
N TRP A 45 -10.96 -10.94 5.06
CA TRP A 45 -10.49 -12.33 5.10
C TRP A 45 -10.24 -12.90 3.71
N ARG A 46 -11.06 -12.57 2.72
CA ARG A 46 -10.82 -12.98 1.32
C ARG A 46 -9.51 -12.39 0.79
N LEU A 47 -9.24 -11.12 1.09
CA LEU A 47 -8.02 -10.44 0.66
C LEU A 47 -6.75 -10.97 1.34
N SER A 48 -6.84 -11.75 2.45
CA SER A 48 -5.68 -12.41 3.04
C SER A 48 -4.99 -13.40 2.08
N GLN A 49 -5.70 -13.87 1.07
CA GLN A 49 -5.13 -14.71 0.03
C GLN A 49 -4.08 -13.99 -0.85
N LEU A 50 -4.02 -12.67 -0.79
CA LEU A 50 -2.98 -11.87 -1.47
C LEU A 50 -1.63 -11.92 -0.74
N ASP A 51 -1.58 -12.28 0.55
CA ASP A 51 -0.36 -12.21 1.36
C ASP A 51 0.83 -12.97 0.79
N PRO A 52 0.68 -14.23 0.32
CA PRO A 52 1.80 -14.96 -0.27
C PRO A 52 2.34 -14.27 -1.53
N LEU A 53 1.46 -13.68 -2.34
CA LEU A 53 1.84 -12.95 -3.55
C LEU A 53 2.57 -11.66 -3.22
N MET A 54 2.02 -10.84 -2.29
CA MET A 54 2.64 -9.60 -1.85
C MET A 54 4.04 -9.85 -1.27
N LYS A 55 4.16 -10.88 -0.43
CA LYS A 55 5.42 -11.33 0.14
C LYS A 55 6.42 -11.72 -0.93
N GLN A 56 6.03 -12.57 -1.89
CA GLN A 56 6.90 -13.01 -2.97
C GLN A 56 7.38 -11.84 -3.85
N ILE A 57 6.50 -10.90 -4.17
CA ILE A 57 6.86 -9.70 -4.94
C ILE A 57 7.93 -8.89 -4.23
N LYS A 58 7.73 -8.61 -2.93
CA LYS A 58 8.66 -7.81 -2.12
C LYS A 58 10.00 -8.52 -1.92
N GLU A 59 9.98 -9.81 -1.58
CA GLU A 59 11.20 -10.58 -1.30
C GLU A 59 12.07 -10.82 -2.54
N ASN A 60 11.44 -10.91 -3.72
CA ASN A 60 12.18 -11.10 -4.98
C ASN A 60 12.66 -9.78 -5.60
N ASN A 61 12.28 -8.63 -5.06
CA ASN A 61 12.72 -7.34 -5.59
C ASN A 61 13.16 -6.40 -4.46
N PRO A 62 14.48 -6.23 -4.24
CA PRO A 62 15.01 -5.39 -3.17
C PRO A 62 14.61 -3.90 -3.24
N LEU A 63 14.24 -3.40 -4.42
CA LEU A 63 13.80 -2.01 -4.59
C LEU A 63 12.40 -1.77 -4.04
N ILE A 64 11.55 -2.81 -3.98
CA ILE A 64 10.19 -2.68 -3.48
C ILE A 64 10.25 -2.60 -1.96
N ALA A 65 9.78 -1.49 -1.41
CA ALA A 65 9.66 -1.30 0.03
C ALA A 65 8.39 -1.98 0.56
N ALA A 66 7.26 -1.82 -0.14
CA ALA A 66 5.99 -2.45 0.23
C ALA A 66 5.16 -2.81 -1.00
N ALA A 67 4.28 -3.81 -0.84
CA ALA A 67 3.21 -4.15 -1.77
C ALA A 67 1.88 -4.04 -1.03
N TYR A 68 0.87 -3.42 -1.65
CA TYR A 68 -0.40 -3.17 -0.97
C TYR A 68 -1.63 -3.25 -1.88
N PHE A 69 -2.79 -3.37 -1.24
CA PHE A 69 -4.11 -3.15 -1.81
C PHE A 69 -4.86 -2.14 -0.94
N ASN A 70 -5.43 -1.12 -1.56
CA ASN A 70 -6.29 -0.12 -0.95
C ASN A 70 -7.68 -0.18 -1.55
N SER A 71 -8.74 -0.21 -0.74
CA SER A 71 -10.12 -0.19 -1.24
C SER A 71 -10.78 1.18 -1.13
N TRP A 72 -11.84 1.37 -1.89
CA TRP A 72 -12.63 2.60 -1.93
C TRP A 72 -13.21 3.03 -0.57
N ASP A 73 -13.44 2.09 0.33
CA ASP A 73 -13.99 2.29 1.68
C ASP A 73 -12.91 2.36 2.77
N SER A 74 -11.70 2.75 2.39
CA SER A 74 -10.56 2.97 3.28
C SER A 74 -10.10 1.73 4.05
N TYR A 75 -10.12 0.57 3.39
CA TYR A 75 -9.41 -0.62 3.83
C TYR A 75 -8.04 -0.70 3.15
N ASN A 76 -7.00 -1.01 3.92
CA ASN A 76 -5.63 -1.25 3.45
C ASN A 76 -5.17 -2.64 3.85
N ARG A 77 -4.49 -3.32 2.92
CA ARG A 77 -3.71 -4.53 3.17
C ARG A 77 -2.32 -4.32 2.60
N ILE A 78 -1.27 -4.45 3.44
CA ILE A 78 0.09 -4.06 3.09
C ILE A 78 1.12 -5.07 3.62
N TYR A 79 2.09 -5.43 2.78
CA TYR A 79 3.26 -6.22 3.16
C TYR A 79 4.54 -5.40 2.91
N PRO A 80 5.53 -5.39 3.83
CA PRO A 80 5.65 -6.16 5.07
C PRO A 80 4.67 -5.73 6.17
N TRP A 81 4.47 -6.63 7.13
CA TRP A 81 3.62 -6.36 8.28
C TRP A 81 4.22 -5.28 9.19
N PHE A 82 3.37 -4.41 9.70
CA PHE A 82 3.63 -3.51 10.82
C PHE A 82 2.32 -3.28 11.59
N PHE A 83 2.43 -2.78 12.82
CA PHE A 83 1.24 -2.49 13.62
C PHE A 83 0.60 -1.19 13.16
N THR A 84 -0.40 -1.30 12.29
CA THR A 84 -1.02 -0.16 11.58
C THR A 84 -1.61 0.92 12.47
N PRO A 85 -2.20 0.65 13.67
CA PRO A 85 -2.74 1.69 14.53
C PRO A 85 -1.70 2.69 15.11
N ASP A 86 -0.42 2.31 15.12
CA ASP A 86 0.64 3.20 15.58
C ASP A 86 1.12 4.18 14.50
N GLN A 87 0.86 3.87 13.23
CA GLN A 87 1.40 4.64 12.11
C GLN A 87 0.32 5.37 11.31
N TYR A 88 -0.87 4.77 11.15
CA TYR A 88 -1.94 5.39 10.38
C TYR A 88 -2.89 6.21 11.27
N PRO A 89 -3.33 7.39 10.81
CA PRO A 89 -4.44 8.09 11.44
C PRO A 89 -5.69 7.19 11.47
N ALA A 90 -6.37 7.11 12.62
CA ALA A 90 -7.52 6.21 12.79
C ALA A 90 -8.63 6.47 11.76
N GLU A 91 -8.86 7.75 11.40
CA GLU A 91 -9.88 8.20 10.45
C GLU A 91 -9.31 8.48 9.06
N MET A 92 -8.24 7.78 8.66
CA MET A 92 -7.60 7.95 7.36
C MET A 92 -8.58 7.65 6.23
N ILE A 93 -8.84 8.63 5.36
CA ILE A 93 -9.62 8.46 4.14
C ILE A 93 -8.65 8.13 3.01
N ILE A 94 -8.44 6.83 2.76
CA ILE A 94 -7.46 6.35 1.77
C ILE A 94 -7.72 6.91 0.37
N PRO A 95 -8.97 7.04 -0.13
CA PRO A 95 -9.24 7.64 -1.43
C PRO A 95 -8.75 9.08 -1.61
N ASP A 96 -8.45 9.82 -0.55
CA ASP A 96 -7.96 11.20 -0.63
C ASP A 96 -6.45 11.29 -0.91
N TYR A 97 -5.74 10.16 -0.90
CA TYR A 97 -4.30 10.11 -1.14
C TYR A 97 -3.95 9.87 -2.60
N ASN A 98 -2.80 10.42 -3.04
CA ASN A 98 -2.35 10.33 -4.43
C ASN A 98 -2.14 8.90 -4.91
N PHE A 99 -1.72 8.00 -4.04
CA PHE A 99 -1.57 6.56 -4.34
C PHE A 99 -2.92 5.84 -4.51
N TYR A 100 -4.05 6.53 -4.37
CA TYR A 100 -5.39 6.04 -4.68
C TYR A 100 -6.05 6.87 -5.78
N TYR A 101 -6.28 8.20 -5.59
CA TYR A 101 -7.07 8.99 -6.53
C TYR A 101 -6.43 9.11 -7.91
N LEU A 102 -5.10 8.98 -8.04
CA LEU A 102 -4.45 8.97 -9.35
C LEU A 102 -4.80 7.73 -10.20
N ALA A 103 -5.37 6.69 -9.60
CA ALA A 103 -5.86 5.50 -10.29
C ALA A 103 -7.35 5.54 -10.63
N ASP A 104 -8.11 6.54 -10.15
CA ASP A 104 -9.56 6.64 -10.37
C ASP A 104 -9.92 6.97 -11.83
N GLY A 105 -11.19 6.82 -12.19
CA GLY A 105 -11.66 7.02 -13.56
C GLY A 105 -11.52 8.45 -14.08
N LYS A 106 -11.42 9.46 -13.19
CA LYS A 106 -11.20 10.86 -13.55
C LYS A 106 -9.73 11.11 -13.91
N ASN A 107 -8.80 10.58 -13.10
CA ASN A 107 -7.36 10.82 -13.23
C ASN A 107 -6.67 9.75 -14.09
N ASN A 108 -7.31 8.59 -14.28
CA ASN A 108 -6.80 7.47 -15.07
C ASN A 108 -7.91 6.82 -15.92
N PRO A 109 -8.50 7.54 -16.88
CA PRO A 109 -9.59 7.00 -17.71
C PRO A 109 -9.17 5.79 -18.55
N SER A 110 -7.89 5.63 -18.83
CA SER A 110 -7.34 4.47 -19.55
C SER A 110 -7.18 3.22 -18.66
N ARG A 111 -7.39 3.35 -17.36
CA ARG A 111 -7.26 2.26 -16.37
C ARG A 111 -5.91 1.53 -16.44
N THR A 112 -4.85 2.25 -16.77
CA THR A 112 -3.48 1.70 -16.90
C THR A 112 -2.70 1.86 -15.59
N VAL A 113 -1.54 1.21 -15.54
CA VAL A 113 -0.55 1.42 -14.48
C VAL A 113 -0.04 2.86 -14.53
N LYS A 114 0.11 3.49 -13.35
CA LYS A 114 0.67 4.85 -13.20
C LYS A 114 1.71 4.89 -12.09
N TRP A 115 2.60 5.87 -12.20
CA TRP A 115 3.46 6.29 -11.10
C TRP A 115 2.90 7.54 -10.42
N THR A 116 3.01 7.59 -9.11
CA THR A 116 2.77 8.83 -8.37
C THR A 116 3.97 9.77 -8.48
N ASP A 117 3.76 11.06 -8.23
CA ASP A 117 4.87 11.91 -7.81
C ASP A 117 5.40 11.42 -6.46
N VAL A 118 6.61 11.90 -6.11
CA VAL A 118 7.19 11.61 -4.80
C VAL A 118 6.36 12.26 -3.70
N TYR A 119 6.04 11.52 -2.66
CA TYR A 119 5.26 11.97 -1.51
C TYR A 119 5.87 11.47 -0.19
N ILE A 120 5.41 12.02 0.94
CA ILE A 120 5.79 11.52 2.27
C ILE A 120 4.84 10.38 2.63
N ASP A 121 5.41 9.21 2.90
CA ASP A 121 4.65 8.02 3.27
C ASP A 121 3.93 8.20 4.61
N PRO A 122 2.59 8.03 4.66
CA PRO A 122 1.85 8.04 5.91
C PRO A 122 2.29 6.97 6.92
N ALA A 123 2.87 5.87 6.45
CA ALA A 123 3.44 4.82 7.29
C ALA A 123 4.84 5.14 7.84
N GLY A 124 5.38 6.34 7.56
CA GLY A 124 6.62 6.82 8.17
C GLY A 124 7.93 6.35 7.52
N ASN A 125 7.87 5.75 6.32
CA ASN A 125 9.08 5.30 5.60
C ASN A 125 9.79 6.42 4.83
N GLY A 126 9.42 7.68 5.03
CA GLY A 126 10.02 8.87 4.42
C GLY A 126 9.50 9.15 3.01
N TRP A 127 10.37 9.68 2.14
CA TRP A 127 10.02 10.00 0.75
C TRP A 127 9.86 8.74 -0.09
N MET A 128 8.73 8.65 -0.81
CA MET A 128 8.30 7.46 -1.52
C MET A 128 7.65 7.82 -2.87
N ALA A 129 7.74 6.91 -3.84
CA ALA A 129 6.95 6.91 -5.05
C ALA A 129 6.28 5.55 -5.20
N SER A 130 5.05 5.52 -5.68
CA SER A 130 4.27 4.29 -5.85
C SER A 130 3.95 4.04 -7.32
N CYS A 131 4.14 2.80 -7.74
CA CYS A 131 3.59 2.26 -8.98
C CYS A 131 2.21 1.68 -8.68
N ILE A 132 1.15 2.28 -9.21
CA ILE A 132 -0.25 1.96 -8.86
C ILE A 132 -1.02 1.45 -10.06
N ALA A 133 -1.97 0.56 -9.81
CA ALA A 133 -2.92 0.08 -10.82
C ALA A 133 -4.32 -0.05 -10.23
N PRO A 134 -5.36 0.40 -10.95
CA PRO A 134 -6.74 0.27 -10.50
C PRO A 134 -7.26 -1.15 -10.63
N VAL A 135 -8.13 -1.54 -9.71
CA VAL A 135 -8.90 -2.78 -9.74
C VAL A 135 -10.38 -2.44 -9.86
N TYR A 136 -10.97 -2.78 -10.98
CA TYR A 136 -12.38 -2.48 -11.30
C TYR A 136 -13.23 -3.74 -11.29
N ASP A 137 -14.49 -3.60 -10.84
CA ASP A 137 -15.59 -4.50 -11.16
C ASP A 137 -16.58 -3.73 -12.05
N GLY A 138 -16.60 -4.08 -13.33
CA GLY A 138 -17.31 -3.27 -14.32
C GLY A 138 -16.78 -1.84 -14.39
N ASP A 139 -17.61 -0.87 -14.02
CA ASP A 139 -17.24 0.56 -13.94
C ASP A 139 -16.98 1.05 -12.51
N PHE A 140 -17.13 0.18 -11.53
CA PHE A 140 -16.85 0.52 -10.14
C PHE A 140 -15.40 0.25 -9.79
N LEU A 141 -14.70 1.27 -9.24
CA LEU A 141 -13.35 1.13 -8.73
C LEU A 141 -13.38 0.47 -7.35
N GLU A 142 -13.12 -0.83 -7.29
CA GLU A 142 -13.04 -1.60 -6.04
C GLU A 142 -11.84 -1.20 -5.19
N GLY A 143 -10.74 -0.89 -5.87
CA GLY A 143 -9.53 -0.51 -5.15
C GLY A 143 -8.35 -0.27 -6.07
N VAL A 144 -7.20 -0.12 -5.44
CA VAL A 144 -5.91 0.15 -6.08
C VAL A 144 -4.87 -0.77 -5.49
N VAL A 145 -4.15 -1.50 -6.33
CA VAL A 145 -2.92 -2.20 -5.94
C VAL A 145 -1.74 -1.28 -6.17
N GLY A 146 -0.74 -1.35 -5.30
CA GLY A 146 0.46 -0.55 -5.45
C GLY A 146 1.72 -1.24 -4.97
N LEU A 147 2.84 -0.79 -5.53
CA LEU A 147 4.19 -1.15 -5.14
C LEU A 147 4.93 0.13 -4.78
N ASP A 148 5.45 0.18 -3.57
CA ASP A 148 6.16 1.35 -3.05
C ASP A 148 7.66 1.20 -3.23
N ILE A 149 8.30 2.29 -3.63
CA ILE A 149 9.75 2.41 -3.71
C ILE A 149 10.18 3.65 -2.94
N THR A 150 11.12 3.53 -1.99
CA THR A 150 11.65 4.69 -1.28
C THR A 150 12.66 5.43 -2.14
N VAL A 151 12.69 6.76 -1.99
CA VAL A 151 13.72 7.59 -2.64
C VAL A 151 15.12 7.18 -2.17
N GLY A 152 15.25 6.79 -0.88
CA GLY A 152 16.50 6.26 -0.33
C GLY A 152 17.03 5.05 -1.10
N SER A 153 16.17 4.05 -1.35
CA SER A 153 16.55 2.85 -2.13
C SER A 153 16.98 3.18 -3.56
N ILE A 154 16.35 4.18 -4.18
CA ILE A 154 16.76 4.67 -5.52
C ILE A 154 18.14 5.31 -5.46
N ILE A 155 18.38 6.17 -4.45
CA ILE A 155 19.68 6.83 -4.25
C ILE A 155 20.78 5.80 -4.03
N GLU A 156 20.56 4.83 -3.13
CA GLU A 156 21.52 3.74 -2.87
C GLU A 156 21.84 2.94 -4.15
N LYS A 157 20.81 2.64 -4.96
CA LYS A 157 21.00 1.96 -6.23
C LYS A 157 21.87 2.76 -7.20
N ILE A 158 21.65 4.08 -7.30
CA ILE A 158 22.41 4.97 -8.16
C ILE A 158 23.85 5.11 -7.66
N GLN A 159 24.05 5.26 -6.34
CA GLN A 159 25.38 5.35 -5.73
C GLN A 159 26.22 4.07 -5.90
N GLY A 160 25.56 2.91 -6.00
CA GLY A 160 26.20 1.63 -6.28
C GLY A 160 26.56 1.39 -7.76
N LEU A 161 26.24 2.32 -8.68
CA LEU A 161 26.61 2.19 -10.08
C LEU A 161 28.09 2.53 -10.30
N GLU A 162 28.84 1.62 -10.90
CA GLU A 162 30.17 1.94 -11.43
C GLU A 162 30.03 2.75 -12.71
N ILE A 163 30.39 4.05 -12.63
CA ILE A 163 30.33 4.96 -13.77
C ILE A 163 31.72 5.03 -14.40
N PRO A 164 31.89 4.59 -15.68
CA PRO A 164 33.16 4.65 -16.36
C PRO A 164 33.72 6.09 -16.42
N TRP A 165 35.04 6.18 -16.37
CA TRP A 165 35.78 7.47 -16.52
C TRP A 165 35.54 8.51 -15.42
N GLY A 166 35.12 8.11 -14.22
CA GLY A 166 34.94 9.05 -13.09
C GLY A 166 33.77 10.02 -13.25
N GLY A 167 32.76 9.63 -14.04
CA GLY A 167 31.51 10.39 -14.22
C GLY A 167 30.63 10.40 -12.95
N TYR A 168 29.46 11.03 -13.06
CA TYR A 168 28.42 11.01 -12.06
C TYR A 168 27.03 10.81 -12.68
N ALA A 169 26.11 10.25 -11.92
CA ALA A 169 24.72 10.09 -12.33
C ALA A 169 23.83 11.12 -11.63
N ILE A 170 22.85 11.65 -12.36
CA ILE A 170 21.83 12.55 -11.83
C ILE A 170 20.46 11.97 -12.17
N LEU A 171 19.59 11.89 -11.17
CA LEU A 171 18.17 11.61 -11.37
C LEU A 171 17.43 12.95 -11.43
N VAL A 172 16.74 13.21 -12.53
CA VAL A 172 15.92 14.41 -12.73
C VAL A 172 14.47 14.03 -12.95
N ASN A 173 13.55 14.83 -12.40
CA ASN A 173 12.14 14.77 -12.73
C ASN A 173 11.89 15.60 -14.00
N ASN A 174 11.00 15.14 -14.86
CA ASN A 174 10.63 15.83 -16.11
C ASN A 174 9.49 16.85 -15.92
N ASN A 175 9.16 17.23 -14.69
CA ASN A 175 8.15 18.26 -14.41
C ASN A 175 8.77 19.65 -14.35
#